data_937bebaf521992a36e1c6d5263b2fbf7
#
_entry.id   937bebaf521992a36e1c6d5263b2fbf7
#
_cell.length_a   1.000
_cell.length_b   1.000
_cell.length_c   1.000
_cell.angle_alpha   90.00
_cell.angle_beta   90.00
_cell.angle_gamma   90.00
#
_symmetry.space_group_name_H-M   'P 1'
#
loop_
_entity.id
_entity.type
_entity.pdbx_description
1 polymer ?
#
loop_
_entity_poly.entity_id
_entity_poly.type
_entity_poly.pdbx_seq_one_letter_code
_entity_poly.pdbx_strand_id
1 'polypeptide(L)'
;MDVIQNPEAPAALNAAVVEQLIDGLAESGYAVIPNALPIAECRALALELNTLRHQQELNSAGIGRGRQHVQRRDIRGDRIHWLDRSSDAQRNYFAMIESLRIEINRSLFLGLFELEAHFAFYPPGSFYKCHFDSFEGRSNRVVSSVLYLNEEWPQGSGGEMALYPQSERLPDASVAPLEIVTPKLGTLTCFLSERVPHEVLPTRLPRLSIAGWFRRNASIGGTIDPEF
;
A
#
# COMPACT_ATOMS: atom_id res chain seq x y z
N MET A 1 -7.93 -2.92 -44.16
CA MET A 1 -8.70 -3.47 -43.04
C MET A 1 -7.73 -3.59 -41.89
N ASP A 2 -7.60 -2.55 -41.08
CA ASP A 2 -6.76 -2.57 -39.90
C ASP A 2 -7.46 -3.44 -38.86
N VAL A 3 -6.78 -4.53 -38.47
CA VAL A 3 -7.20 -5.38 -37.35
C VAL A 3 -7.05 -4.54 -36.12
N ILE A 4 -8.16 -4.06 -35.53
CA ILE A 4 -8.19 -3.47 -34.23
C ILE A 4 -7.68 -4.56 -33.26
N GLN A 5 -6.41 -4.48 -32.85
CA GLN A 5 -5.90 -5.29 -31.76
C GLN A 5 -6.72 -4.92 -30.53
N ASN A 6 -7.53 -5.87 -30.09
CA ASN A 6 -8.22 -5.76 -28.80
C ASN A 6 -7.14 -5.58 -27.73
N PRO A 7 -7.17 -4.56 -26.87
CA PRO A 7 -6.19 -4.47 -25.79
C PRO A 7 -6.25 -5.76 -24.99
N GLU A 8 -5.10 -6.42 -24.83
CA GLU A 8 -4.99 -7.60 -23.97
C GLU A 8 -5.60 -7.25 -22.62
N ALA A 9 -6.48 -8.13 -22.13
CA ALA A 9 -7.08 -7.95 -20.81
C ALA A 9 -5.95 -7.77 -19.77
N PRO A 10 -6.05 -6.81 -18.85
CA PRO A 10 -4.99 -6.59 -17.88
C PRO A 10 -4.70 -7.89 -17.16
N ALA A 11 -3.41 -8.22 -17.00
CA ALA A 11 -2.98 -9.44 -16.35
C ALA A 11 -3.62 -9.53 -14.96
N ALA A 12 -4.50 -10.49 -14.76
CA ALA A 12 -5.08 -10.73 -13.44
C ALA A 12 -3.99 -11.27 -12.50
N LEU A 13 -4.15 -11.02 -11.20
CA LEU A 13 -3.30 -11.65 -10.20
C LEU A 13 -3.42 -13.16 -10.28
N ASN A 14 -2.31 -13.86 -10.03
CA ASN A 14 -2.29 -15.31 -9.98
C ASN A 14 -3.23 -15.81 -8.87
N ALA A 15 -4.07 -16.80 -9.15
CA ALA A 15 -5.04 -17.34 -8.19
C ALA A 15 -4.38 -17.80 -6.88
N ALA A 16 -3.18 -18.41 -6.95
CA ALA A 16 -2.44 -18.82 -5.76
C ALA A 16 -1.97 -17.63 -4.90
N VAL A 17 -1.63 -16.49 -5.52
CA VAL A 17 -1.30 -15.24 -4.81
C VAL A 17 -2.53 -14.72 -4.06
N VAL A 18 -3.69 -14.74 -4.73
CA VAL A 18 -4.96 -14.28 -4.14
C VAL A 18 -5.36 -15.17 -2.96
N GLU A 19 -5.28 -16.50 -3.11
CA GLU A 19 -5.58 -17.48 -2.06
C GLU A 19 -4.69 -17.25 -0.83
N GLN A 20 -3.36 -17.22 -0.99
CA GLN A 20 -2.42 -16.99 0.10
C GLN A 20 -2.68 -15.66 0.82
N LEU A 21 -3.06 -14.63 0.07
CA LEU A 21 -3.35 -13.31 0.64
C LEU A 21 -4.63 -13.34 1.48
N ILE A 22 -5.67 -14.01 1.01
CA ILE A 22 -6.95 -14.17 1.72
C ILE A 22 -6.72 -14.98 3.00
N ASP A 23 -6.01 -16.09 2.92
CA ASP A 23 -5.70 -16.94 4.07
C ASP A 23 -4.91 -16.17 5.14
N GLY A 24 -3.87 -15.45 4.73
CA GLY A 24 -3.08 -14.63 5.65
C GLY A 24 -3.90 -13.52 6.33
N LEU A 25 -4.77 -12.84 5.59
CA LEU A 25 -5.68 -11.86 6.16
C LEU A 25 -6.68 -12.48 7.15
N ALA A 26 -7.20 -13.67 6.86
CA ALA A 26 -8.15 -14.37 7.71
C ALA A 26 -7.51 -14.90 9.00
N GLU A 27 -6.34 -15.52 8.90
CA GLU A 27 -5.68 -16.22 10.00
C GLU A 27 -4.87 -15.26 10.89
N SER A 28 -4.08 -14.38 10.27
CA SER A 28 -3.09 -13.56 10.96
C SER A 28 -3.41 -12.06 10.94
N GLY A 29 -4.37 -11.65 10.09
CA GLY A 29 -4.68 -10.25 9.85
C GLY A 29 -3.71 -9.57 8.89
N TYR A 30 -2.72 -10.30 8.35
CA TYR A 30 -1.78 -9.81 7.34
C TYR A 30 -1.29 -10.92 6.43
N ALA A 31 -0.79 -10.52 5.25
CA ALA A 31 -0.09 -11.41 4.33
C ALA A 31 1.08 -10.67 3.67
N VAL A 32 2.18 -11.39 3.40
CA VAL A 32 3.35 -10.90 2.68
C VAL A 32 3.65 -11.85 1.53
N ILE A 33 3.40 -11.40 0.30
CA ILE A 33 3.50 -12.25 -0.90
C ILE A 33 4.63 -11.74 -1.80
N PRO A 34 5.76 -12.44 -1.88
CA PRO A 34 6.81 -12.12 -2.84
C PRO A 34 6.33 -12.36 -4.28
N ASN A 35 6.78 -11.53 -5.23
CA ASN A 35 6.45 -11.64 -6.65
C ASN A 35 4.92 -11.70 -6.91
N ALA A 36 4.15 -10.95 -6.15
CA ALA A 36 2.70 -10.94 -6.24
C ALA A 36 2.18 -10.37 -7.56
N LEU A 37 2.88 -9.37 -8.13
CA LEU A 37 2.56 -8.75 -9.41
C LEU A 37 3.63 -9.08 -10.45
N PRO A 38 3.28 -9.05 -11.76
CA PRO A 38 4.26 -9.22 -12.83
C PRO A 38 5.39 -8.20 -12.73
N ILE A 39 6.63 -8.66 -12.85
CA ILE A 39 7.83 -7.81 -12.70
C ILE A 39 7.84 -6.65 -13.70
N ALA A 40 7.35 -6.87 -14.92
CA ALA A 40 7.27 -5.81 -15.94
C ALA A 40 6.38 -4.64 -15.48
N GLU A 41 5.22 -4.94 -14.88
CA GLU A 41 4.30 -3.94 -14.33
C GLU A 41 4.93 -3.19 -13.14
N CYS A 42 5.59 -3.91 -12.24
CA CYS A 42 6.29 -3.30 -11.12
C CYS A 42 7.40 -2.36 -11.59
N ARG A 43 8.15 -2.72 -12.66
CA ARG A 43 9.18 -1.88 -13.27
C ARG A 43 8.61 -0.63 -13.92
N ALA A 44 7.47 -0.75 -14.62
CA ALA A 44 6.78 0.40 -15.22
C ALA A 44 6.36 1.41 -14.14
N LEU A 45 5.78 0.95 -13.03
CA LEU A 45 5.43 1.79 -11.88
C LEU A 45 6.66 2.42 -11.21
N ALA A 46 7.76 1.65 -11.06
CA ALA A 46 9.00 2.16 -10.50
C ALA A 46 9.62 3.27 -11.37
N LEU A 47 9.56 3.11 -12.70
CA LEU A 47 10.04 4.12 -13.66
C LEU A 47 9.22 5.39 -13.56
N GLU A 48 7.89 5.28 -13.49
CA GLU A 48 6.99 6.42 -13.33
C GLU A 48 7.27 7.18 -12.04
N LEU A 49 7.33 6.48 -10.89
CA LEU A 49 7.67 7.10 -9.61
C LEU A 49 9.03 7.80 -9.64
N ASN A 50 10.04 7.20 -10.27
CA ASN A 50 11.35 7.86 -10.43
C ASN A 50 11.25 9.11 -11.32
N THR A 51 10.44 9.10 -12.37
CA THR A 51 10.19 10.26 -13.22
C THR A 51 9.57 11.42 -12.42
N LEU A 52 8.48 11.15 -11.69
CA LEU A 52 7.82 12.12 -10.81
C LEU A 52 8.78 12.69 -9.75
N ARG A 53 9.63 11.83 -9.19
CA ARG A 53 10.66 12.25 -8.24
C ARG A 53 11.66 13.22 -8.86
N HIS A 54 12.14 12.97 -10.08
CA HIS A 54 13.06 13.85 -10.78
C HIS A 54 12.41 15.17 -11.20
N GLN A 55 11.13 15.15 -11.51
CA GLN A 55 10.33 16.34 -11.84
C GLN A 55 9.90 17.14 -10.61
N GLN A 56 10.21 16.65 -9.39
CA GLN A 56 9.82 17.25 -8.12
C GLN A 56 8.30 17.31 -7.88
N GLU A 57 7.55 16.40 -8.46
CA GLU A 57 6.09 16.31 -8.34
C GLU A 57 5.60 15.51 -7.11
N LEU A 58 6.54 15.12 -6.24
CA LEU A 58 6.21 14.46 -4.98
C LEU A 58 6.06 15.47 -3.85
N ASN A 59 4.91 15.46 -3.21
CA ASN A 59 4.59 16.31 -2.06
C ASN A 59 5.01 15.65 -0.75
N SER A 60 5.44 16.42 0.26
CA SER A 60 5.67 15.88 1.60
C SER A 60 4.40 15.27 2.15
N ALA A 61 4.47 14.02 2.61
CA ALA A 61 3.33 13.39 3.24
C ALA A 61 2.97 14.08 4.56
N GLY A 62 1.68 14.14 4.86
CA GLY A 62 1.15 14.68 6.10
C GLY A 62 0.45 13.62 6.94
N ILE A 63 0.08 13.99 8.17
CA ILE A 63 -0.71 13.19 9.10
C ILE A 63 -2.05 13.90 9.30
N GLY A 64 -3.14 13.13 9.36
CA GLY A 64 -4.49 13.66 9.52
C GLY A 64 -5.20 13.93 8.19
N ARG A 65 -6.48 14.30 8.26
CA ARG A 65 -7.36 14.55 7.11
C ARG A 65 -7.81 16.01 7.05
N GLY A 66 -8.01 16.52 5.85
CA GLY A 66 -8.59 17.84 5.60
C GLY A 66 -7.84 18.97 6.33
N ARG A 67 -8.55 19.82 7.08
CA ARG A 67 -7.97 20.96 7.82
C ARG A 67 -7.02 20.56 8.96
N GLN A 68 -6.96 19.29 9.34
CA GLN A 68 -6.05 18.76 10.37
C GLN A 68 -4.79 18.11 9.76
N HIS A 69 -4.56 18.26 8.46
CA HIS A 69 -3.37 17.75 7.78
C HIS A 69 -2.14 18.55 8.26
N VAL A 70 -1.24 17.90 9.02
CA VAL A 70 -0.03 18.49 9.56
C VAL A 70 1.19 17.71 9.09
N GLN A 71 2.18 18.40 8.57
CA GLN A 71 3.48 17.80 8.25
C GLN A 71 4.30 17.61 9.53
N ARG A 72 4.55 16.38 9.93
CA ARG A 72 5.31 15.99 11.13
C ARG A 72 6.50 15.12 10.72
N ARG A 73 7.60 15.75 10.32
CA ARG A 73 8.84 15.06 9.91
C ARG A 73 9.48 14.22 11.02
N ASP A 74 9.14 14.48 12.27
CA ASP A 74 9.51 13.68 13.44
C ASP A 74 8.69 12.37 13.57
N ILE A 75 7.67 12.19 12.73
CA ILE A 75 6.81 11.00 12.69
C ILE A 75 6.95 10.26 11.36
N ARG A 76 6.93 10.98 10.22
CA ARG A 76 7.09 10.39 8.88
C ARG A 76 7.87 11.32 7.94
N GLY A 77 8.73 10.72 7.10
CA GLY A 77 9.64 11.47 6.24
C GLY A 77 9.46 11.20 4.74
N ASP A 78 8.41 10.51 4.33
CA ASP A 78 8.15 10.19 2.93
C ASP A 78 7.56 11.36 2.13
N ARG A 79 7.70 11.25 0.81
CA ARG A 79 7.03 12.10 -0.17
C ARG A 79 6.10 11.24 -1.00
N ILE A 80 4.94 11.78 -1.37
CA ILE A 80 3.87 11.03 -2.03
C ILE A 80 3.38 11.72 -3.29
N HIS A 81 2.79 10.92 -4.18
CA HIS A 81 1.99 11.38 -5.32
C HIS A 81 0.79 10.45 -5.46
N TRP A 82 -0.42 11.00 -5.37
CA TRP A 82 -1.64 10.20 -5.48
C TRP A 82 -1.79 9.63 -6.89
N LEU A 83 -2.19 8.37 -6.98
CA LEU A 83 -2.48 7.71 -8.25
C LEU A 83 -3.87 8.15 -8.76
N ASP A 84 -3.91 8.57 -10.01
CA ASP A 84 -5.11 9.11 -10.67
C ASP A 84 -5.52 8.34 -11.93
N ARG A 85 -4.88 7.19 -12.19
CA ARG A 85 -5.05 6.35 -13.39
C ARG A 85 -4.63 7.04 -14.69
N SER A 86 -3.81 8.08 -14.65
CA SER A 86 -3.38 8.84 -15.82
C SER A 86 -2.51 8.04 -16.78
N SER A 87 -1.65 7.16 -16.25
CA SER A 87 -0.75 6.30 -17.03
C SER A 87 -1.29 4.89 -17.25
N ASP A 88 -0.76 4.17 -18.25
CA ASP A 88 -1.06 2.75 -18.46
C ASP A 88 -0.60 1.89 -17.29
N ALA A 89 0.56 2.19 -16.71
CA ALA A 89 1.09 1.48 -15.55
C ALA A 89 0.14 1.59 -14.34
N GLN A 90 -0.39 2.79 -14.07
CA GLN A 90 -1.37 2.98 -13.01
C GLN A 90 -2.69 2.25 -13.32
N ARG A 91 -3.20 2.35 -14.56
CA ARG A 91 -4.43 1.65 -14.95
C ARG A 91 -4.31 0.13 -14.78
N ASN A 92 -3.19 -0.45 -15.20
CA ASN A 92 -2.91 -1.88 -15.03
C ASN A 92 -2.82 -2.26 -13.55
N TYR A 93 -2.14 -1.47 -12.73
CA TYR A 93 -2.10 -1.67 -11.28
C TYR A 93 -3.49 -1.69 -10.66
N PHE A 94 -4.31 -0.66 -10.94
CA PHE A 94 -5.67 -0.60 -10.40
C PHE A 94 -6.54 -1.77 -10.87
N ALA A 95 -6.42 -2.22 -12.12
CA ALA A 95 -7.17 -3.37 -12.62
C ALA A 95 -6.79 -4.68 -11.90
N MET A 96 -5.50 -4.92 -11.66
CA MET A 96 -5.03 -6.08 -10.90
C MET A 96 -5.50 -6.05 -9.44
N ILE A 97 -5.37 -4.90 -8.79
CA ILE A 97 -5.77 -4.75 -7.38
C ILE A 97 -7.29 -4.74 -7.22
N GLU A 98 -8.05 -4.30 -8.23
CA GLU A 98 -9.51 -4.41 -8.23
C GLU A 98 -9.97 -5.87 -8.24
N SER A 99 -9.29 -6.76 -8.99
CA SER A 99 -9.58 -8.19 -8.96
C SER A 99 -9.38 -8.77 -7.56
N LEU A 100 -8.33 -8.34 -6.86
CA LEU A 100 -8.07 -8.72 -5.47
C LEU A 100 -9.18 -8.24 -4.52
N ARG A 101 -9.65 -6.99 -4.66
CA ARG A 101 -10.75 -6.44 -3.86
C ARG A 101 -12.01 -7.30 -3.97
N ILE A 102 -12.34 -7.74 -5.17
CA ILE A 102 -13.51 -8.60 -5.42
C ILE A 102 -13.37 -9.93 -4.68
N GLU A 103 -12.21 -10.57 -4.77
CA GLU A 103 -11.99 -11.87 -4.14
C GLU A 103 -11.92 -11.76 -2.60
N ILE A 104 -11.33 -10.70 -2.04
CA ILE A 104 -11.39 -10.43 -0.60
C ILE A 104 -12.84 -10.29 -0.14
N ASN A 105 -13.68 -9.55 -0.88
CA ASN A 105 -15.09 -9.41 -0.52
C ASN A 105 -15.85 -10.72 -0.58
N ARG A 106 -15.58 -11.56 -1.59
CA ARG A 106 -16.23 -12.88 -1.73
C ARG A 106 -15.88 -13.82 -0.59
N SER A 107 -14.63 -13.77 -0.12
CA SER A 107 -14.12 -14.72 0.87
C SER A 107 -14.28 -14.22 2.30
N LEU A 108 -14.07 -12.92 2.56
CA LEU A 108 -14.00 -12.36 3.91
C LEU A 108 -15.18 -11.44 4.26
N PHE A 109 -16.08 -11.13 3.31
CA PHE A 109 -17.27 -10.30 3.51
C PHE A 109 -16.96 -8.92 4.11
N LEU A 110 -15.82 -8.31 3.78
CA LEU A 110 -15.35 -7.06 4.40
C LEU A 110 -16.08 -5.81 3.89
N GLY A 111 -16.84 -5.89 2.80
CA GLY A 111 -17.61 -4.77 2.25
C GLY A 111 -16.71 -3.67 1.66
N LEU A 112 -15.60 -4.06 1.04
CA LEU A 112 -14.66 -3.15 0.39
C LEU A 112 -15.29 -2.55 -0.86
N PHE A 113 -15.30 -1.23 -0.96
CA PHE A 113 -15.94 -0.51 -2.06
C PHE A 113 -14.92 -0.01 -3.09
N GLU A 114 -13.89 0.66 -2.65
CA GLU A 114 -12.90 1.32 -3.51
C GLU A 114 -11.48 1.17 -2.97
N LEU A 115 -10.50 1.46 -3.82
CA LEU A 115 -9.08 1.60 -3.45
C LEU A 115 -8.63 3.04 -3.69
N GLU A 116 -8.08 3.67 -2.67
CA GLU A 116 -7.21 4.85 -2.80
C GLU A 116 -5.75 4.43 -2.67
N ALA A 117 -4.86 4.98 -3.49
CA ALA A 117 -3.44 4.63 -3.45
C ALA A 117 -2.56 5.81 -3.86
N HIS A 118 -1.32 5.83 -3.36
CA HIS A 118 -0.31 6.80 -3.76
C HIS A 118 1.07 6.15 -3.92
N PHE A 119 1.89 6.69 -4.78
CA PHE A 119 3.32 6.47 -4.76
C PHE A 119 3.91 7.02 -3.46
N ALA A 120 4.85 6.29 -2.87
CA ALA A 120 5.59 6.69 -1.69
C ALA A 120 7.09 6.57 -1.91
N PHE A 121 7.81 7.66 -1.72
CA PHE A 121 9.24 7.75 -1.78
C PHE A 121 9.81 8.14 -0.42
N TYR A 122 10.64 7.28 0.15
CA TYR A 122 11.39 7.54 1.36
C TYR A 122 12.84 7.88 1.01
N PRO A 123 13.27 9.16 1.15
CA PRO A 123 14.69 9.51 1.03
C PRO A 123 15.54 8.81 2.09
N PRO A 124 16.86 8.63 1.87
CA PRO A 124 17.76 8.14 2.90
C PRO A 124 17.62 8.91 4.22
N GLY A 125 17.58 8.20 5.34
CA GLY A 125 17.32 8.73 6.68
C GLY A 125 15.84 8.84 7.05
N SER A 126 14.92 8.66 6.11
CA SER A 126 13.48 8.73 6.37
C SER A 126 12.95 7.44 6.99
N PHE A 127 11.85 7.59 7.70
CA PHE A 127 11.14 6.52 8.41
C PHE A 127 9.66 6.87 8.54
N TYR A 128 8.87 5.93 9.06
CA TYR A 128 7.52 6.19 9.55
C TYR A 128 7.32 5.45 10.87
N LYS A 129 7.10 6.19 11.96
CA LYS A 129 6.90 5.61 13.29
C LYS A 129 5.71 4.67 13.32
N CYS A 130 5.72 3.76 14.29
CA CYS A 130 4.66 2.79 14.48
C CYS A 130 3.29 3.47 14.62
N HIS A 131 2.33 2.99 13.83
CA HIS A 131 1.00 3.56 13.73
C HIS A 131 -0.02 2.52 13.24
N PHE A 132 -1.30 2.88 13.30
CA PHE A 132 -2.39 2.25 12.56
C PHE A 132 -2.78 3.14 11.38
N ASP A 133 -3.16 2.54 10.26
CA ASP A 133 -3.68 3.28 9.10
C ASP A 133 -5.11 3.78 9.30
N SER A 134 -5.81 3.19 10.23
CA SER A 134 -7.20 3.50 10.58
C SER A 134 -7.40 3.39 12.07
N PHE A 135 -8.28 4.23 12.62
CA PHE A 135 -8.74 4.14 14.00
C PHE A 135 -10.20 3.67 14.00
N GLU A 136 -10.53 2.76 14.89
CA GLU A 136 -11.86 2.20 15.01
C GLU A 136 -12.95 3.29 15.04
N GLY A 137 -13.91 3.17 14.13
CA GLY A 137 -15.03 4.10 13.99
C GLY A 137 -14.70 5.50 13.46
N ARG A 138 -13.44 5.77 13.07
CA ARG A 138 -13.00 7.10 12.59
C ARG A 138 -12.50 7.11 11.16
N SER A 139 -12.37 5.97 10.53
CA SER A 139 -11.89 5.84 9.16
C SER A 139 -12.64 4.73 8.45
N ASN A 140 -12.74 4.83 7.14
CA ASN A 140 -13.33 3.81 6.27
C ASN A 140 -12.30 2.84 5.67
N ARG A 141 -10.99 3.00 5.99
CA ARG A 141 -9.91 2.10 5.57
C ARG A 141 -10.00 0.77 6.31
N VAL A 142 -10.11 -0.32 5.58
CA VAL A 142 -10.31 -1.67 6.14
C VAL A 142 -9.08 -2.55 5.94
N VAL A 143 -8.54 -2.56 4.72
CA VAL A 143 -7.33 -3.32 4.38
C VAL A 143 -6.33 -2.35 3.78
N SER A 144 -5.13 -2.34 4.33
CA SER A 144 -3.96 -1.64 3.78
C SER A 144 -3.20 -2.56 2.84
N SER A 145 -2.63 -2.00 1.79
CA SER A 145 -1.76 -2.70 0.85
C SER A 145 -0.48 -1.90 0.60
N VAL A 146 0.65 -2.57 0.53
CA VAL A 146 1.94 -1.97 0.16
C VAL A 146 2.63 -2.82 -0.89
N LEU A 147 2.81 -2.25 -2.09
CA LEU A 147 3.58 -2.85 -3.17
C LEU A 147 4.96 -2.21 -3.22
N TYR A 148 6.01 -3.01 -3.14
CA TYR A 148 7.40 -2.51 -3.19
C TYR A 148 7.95 -2.50 -4.62
N LEU A 149 8.74 -1.45 -4.91
CA LEU A 149 9.21 -1.13 -6.26
C LEU A 149 10.75 -1.02 -6.35
N ASN A 150 11.50 -1.70 -5.48
CA ASN A 150 12.97 -1.64 -5.46
C ASN A 150 13.55 -2.94 -6.02
N GLU A 151 14.31 -2.86 -7.13
CA GLU A 151 14.91 -4.02 -7.83
C GLU A 151 15.79 -4.84 -6.90
N GLU A 152 16.69 -4.17 -6.18
CA GLU A 152 17.59 -4.78 -5.22
C GLU A 152 17.45 -4.11 -3.86
N TRP A 153 17.56 -4.93 -2.81
CA TRP A 153 17.58 -4.43 -1.44
C TRP A 153 18.64 -5.15 -0.63
N PRO A 154 19.87 -4.60 -0.54
CA PRO A 154 20.94 -5.20 0.22
C PRO A 154 20.62 -5.32 1.70
N GLN A 155 21.06 -6.40 2.32
CA GLN A 155 20.90 -6.59 3.77
C GLN A 155 21.52 -5.41 4.55
N GLY A 156 20.82 -4.93 5.57
CA GLY A 156 21.27 -3.82 6.41
C GLY A 156 21.03 -2.44 5.80
N SER A 157 20.31 -2.34 4.68
CA SER A 157 19.92 -1.06 4.10
C SER A 157 18.86 -0.31 4.91
N GLY A 158 18.20 -0.96 5.86
CA GLY A 158 17.05 -0.39 6.57
C GLY A 158 15.83 -0.28 5.65
N GLY A 159 14.81 0.47 6.05
CA GLY A 159 13.62 0.69 5.24
C GLY A 159 12.67 -0.51 5.17
N GLU A 160 12.94 -1.58 5.91
CA GLU A 160 12.00 -2.68 6.08
C GLU A 160 10.72 -2.17 6.74
N MET A 161 9.61 -2.85 6.48
CA MET A 161 8.36 -2.63 7.22
C MET A 161 8.26 -3.68 8.34
N ALA A 162 8.15 -3.23 9.57
CA ALA A 162 7.88 -4.09 10.72
C ALA A 162 6.37 -4.16 10.94
N LEU A 163 5.82 -5.38 11.00
CA LEU A 163 4.42 -5.66 11.35
C LEU A 163 4.38 -6.24 12.77
N TYR A 164 3.47 -5.73 13.57
CA TYR A 164 3.31 -6.14 14.98
C TYR A 164 2.05 -6.99 15.18
N PRO A 165 1.95 -7.71 16.31
CA PRO A 165 0.74 -8.47 16.65
C PRO A 165 -0.51 -7.61 16.60
N GLN A 166 -1.62 -8.19 16.15
CA GLN A 166 -2.91 -7.52 16.17
C GLN A 166 -3.22 -6.97 17.56
N SER A 167 -3.60 -5.71 17.64
CA SER A 167 -3.84 -4.99 18.89
C SER A 167 -4.80 -3.83 18.66
N GLU A 168 -5.41 -3.35 19.74
CA GLU A 168 -6.17 -2.09 19.77
C GLU A 168 -5.29 -0.89 20.18
N ARG A 169 -4.04 -1.15 20.57
CA ARG A 169 -3.07 -0.15 21.02
C ARG A 169 -1.73 -0.34 20.32
N LEU A 170 -1.00 0.76 20.18
CA LEU A 170 0.37 0.67 19.67
C LEU A 170 1.24 -0.17 20.60
N PRO A 171 2.13 -1.02 20.04
CA PRO A 171 3.04 -1.81 20.83
C PRO A 171 4.00 -0.92 21.60
N ASP A 172 4.36 -1.31 22.80
CA ASP A 172 5.50 -0.74 23.52
C ASP A 172 6.83 -1.35 23.06
N ALA A 173 7.93 -0.83 23.54
CA ALA A 173 9.28 -1.24 23.12
C ALA A 173 9.64 -2.71 23.46
N SER A 174 8.83 -3.41 24.25
CA SER A 174 9.05 -4.82 24.61
C SER A 174 8.45 -5.79 23.60
N VAL A 175 7.52 -5.31 22.75
CA VAL A 175 6.83 -6.13 21.76
C VAL A 175 7.71 -6.29 20.52
N ALA A 176 8.12 -7.51 20.24
CA ALA A 176 8.82 -7.81 19.00
C ALA A 176 7.86 -7.82 17.79
N PRO A 177 8.32 -7.38 16.61
CA PRO A 177 7.53 -7.52 15.39
C PRO A 177 7.32 -8.99 15.04
N LEU A 178 6.17 -9.32 14.48
CA LEU A 178 5.85 -10.64 13.92
C LEU A 178 6.60 -10.89 12.61
N GLU A 179 6.74 -9.84 11.81
CA GLU A 179 7.31 -9.91 10.47
C GLU A 179 8.13 -8.66 10.18
N ILE A 180 9.26 -8.84 9.52
CA ILE A 180 10.14 -7.77 9.00
C ILE A 180 10.18 -7.90 7.48
N VAL A 181 9.45 -7.07 6.79
CA VAL A 181 9.28 -7.14 5.34
C VAL A 181 10.35 -6.34 4.63
N THR A 182 11.23 -7.03 3.90
CA THR A 182 12.20 -6.39 3.01
C THR A 182 11.48 -5.78 1.81
N PRO A 183 11.71 -4.50 1.46
CA PRO A 183 10.95 -3.82 0.41
C PRO A 183 11.42 -4.15 -1.02
N LYS A 184 11.42 -5.43 -1.41
CA LYS A 184 11.85 -5.93 -2.73
C LYS A 184 10.75 -5.79 -3.76
N LEU A 185 11.17 -5.53 -5.01
CA LEU A 185 10.30 -5.40 -6.18
C LEU A 185 9.27 -6.53 -6.26
N GLY A 186 8.00 -6.17 -6.48
CA GLY A 186 6.91 -7.12 -6.67
C GLY A 186 6.39 -7.78 -5.39
N THR A 187 7.01 -7.53 -4.21
CA THR A 187 6.43 -7.98 -2.94
C THR A 187 5.21 -7.12 -2.62
N LEU A 188 4.07 -7.78 -2.37
CA LEU A 188 2.83 -7.16 -1.91
C LEU A 188 2.59 -7.55 -0.46
N THR A 189 2.40 -6.57 0.39
CA THR A 189 1.98 -6.76 1.77
C THR A 189 0.57 -6.23 1.93
N CYS A 190 -0.34 -7.02 2.51
CA CYS A 190 -1.68 -6.58 2.87
C CYS A 190 -1.94 -6.85 4.35
N PHE A 191 -2.68 -5.95 5.02
CA PHE A 191 -2.99 -6.11 6.45
C PHE A 191 -4.26 -5.34 6.85
N LEU A 192 -4.87 -5.75 7.96
CA LEU A 192 -6.04 -5.09 8.51
C LEU A 192 -5.66 -3.73 9.09
N SER A 193 -6.18 -2.65 8.49
CA SER A 193 -5.79 -1.26 8.76
C SER A 193 -5.96 -0.80 10.21
N GLU A 194 -6.97 -1.34 10.91
CA GLU A 194 -7.32 -0.97 12.29
C GLU A 194 -6.66 -1.86 13.35
N ARG A 195 -6.07 -3.01 12.95
CA ARG A 195 -5.64 -4.05 13.87
C ARG A 195 -4.15 -4.36 13.84
N VAL A 196 -3.48 -4.10 12.73
CA VAL A 196 -2.06 -4.42 12.58
C VAL A 196 -1.23 -3.14 12.68
N PRO A 197 -0.62 -2.88 13.87
CA PRO A 197 0.33 -1.80 13.99
C PRO A 197 1.55 -2.08 13.12
N HIS A 198 2.10 -1.06 12.49
CA HIS A 198 3.26 -1.22 11.63
C HIS A 198 4.09 0.06 11.57
N GLU A 199 5.35 -0.09 11.18
CA GLU A 199 6.26 1.02 10.97
C GLU A 199 7.17 0.81 9.77
N VAL A 200 7.74 1.88 9.25
CA VAL A 200 8.84 1.83 8.28
C VAL A 200 10.12 2.20 9.01
N LEU A 201 11.04 1.25 9.10
CA LEU A 201 12.35 1.46 9.74
C LEU A 201 13.17 2.50 8.96
N PRO A 202 14.10 3.23 9.61
CA PRO A 202 14.94 4.19 8.92
C PRO A 202 15.68 3.57 7.73
N THR A 203 15.51 4.14 6.55
CA THR A 203 16.15 3.65 5.32
C THR A 203 17.48 4.34 5.06
N ARG A 204 18.47 3.60 4.58
CA ARG A 204 19.75 4.14 4.10
C ARG A 204 19.77 4.36 2.60
N LEU A 205 18.84 3.75 1.87
CA LEU A 205 18.70 3.85 0.42
C LEU A 205 17.38 4.52 0.05
N PRO A 206 17.26 5.11 -1.15
CA PRO A 206 15.98 5.53 -1.70
C PRO A 206 15.01 4.34 -1.72
N ARG A 207 13.86 4.44 -1.02
CA ARG A 207 12.86 3.38 -0.95
C ARG A 207 11.58 3.79 -1.67
N LEU A 208 11.19 2.96 -2.63
CA LEU A 208 10.04 3.17 -3.50
C LEU A 208 8.94 2.15 -3.18
N SER A 209 7.70 2.61 -3.09
CA SER A 209 6.54 1.75 -2.91
C SER A 209 5.27 2.43 -3.40
N ILE A 210 4.18 1.66 -3.51
CA ILE A 210 2.81 2.16 -3.55
C ILE A 210 2.16 1.76 -2.24
N ALA A 211 1.58 2.72 -1.54
CA ALA A 211 0.70 2.47 -0.39
C ALA A 211 -0.75 2.70 -0.83
N GLY A 212 -1.63 1.78 -0.46
CA GLY A 212 -3.03 1.83 -0.84
C GLY A 212 -3.94 1.32 0.27
N TRP A 213 -5.20 1.74 0.23
CA TRP A 213 -6.21 1.37 1.22
C TRP A 213 -7.51 1.00 0.54
N PHE A 214 -7.97 -0.22 0.80
CA PHE A 214 -9.34 -0.61 0.48
C PHE A 214 -10.28 -0.04 1.53
N ARG A 215 -11.29 0.66 1.08
CA ARG A 215 -12.20 1.42 1.92
C ARG A 215 -13.62 0.85 1.86
N ARG A 216 -14.35 0.96 2.97
CA ARG A 216 -15.81 0.87 2.95
C ARG A 216 -16.38 2.19 2.50
N ASN A 217 -17.50 2.12 1.80
CA ASN A 217 -18.28 3.31 1.52
C ASN A 217 -18.99 3.73 2.83
N ALA A 218 -18.43 4.71 3.51
CA ALA A 218 -19.06 5.30 4.70
C ALA A 218 -19.99 6.42 4.24
N SER A 219 -21.26 6.10 3.98
CA SER A 219 -22.28 7.15 3.87
C SER A 219 -22.63 7.64 5.27
N ILE A 220 -22.04 8.74 5.72
CA ILE A 220 -22.53 9.47 6.90
C ILE A 220 -23.61 10.44 6.42
N GLY A 221 -24.86 10.21 6.85
CA GLY A 221 -25.99 11.07 6.47
C GLY A 221 -26.35 11.03 4.96
N GLY A 222 -26.06 9.92 4.27
CA GLY A 222 -26.37 9.75 2.86
C GLY A 222 -25.34 10.34 1.90
N THR A 223 -24.26 10.90 2.39
CA THR A 223 -23.16 11.41 1.57
C THR A 223 -22.03 10.37 1.53
N ILE A 224 -21.62 9.99 0.33
CA ILE A 224 -20.43 9.16 0.10
C ILE A 224 -19.21 10.01 0.43
N ASP A 225 -18.28 9.46 1.21
CA ASP A 225 -17.00 10.14 1.50
C ASP A 225 -16.26 10.37 0.15
N PRO A 226 -16.00 11.63 -0.24
CA PRO A 226 -15.40 11.89 -1.55
C PRO A 226 -13.99 11.32 -1.64
N GLU A 227 -13.60 10.86 -2.82
CA GLU A 227 -12.19 10.68 -3.19
C GLU A 227 -11.48 12.04 -3.06
N PHE A 228 -10.38 12.13 -2.29
CA PHE A 228 -9.53 13.31 -2.20
C PHE A 228 -8.22 13.08 -2.92
#